data_42bc19b561748baae31715b1b2c1be37
#
_entry.id   42bc19b561748baae31715b1b2c1be37
#
_cell.length_a   1.000
_cell.length_b   1.000
_cell.length_c   1.000
_cell.angle_alpha   90.00
_cell.angle_beta   90.00
_cell.angle_gamma   90.00
#
_symmetry.space_group_name_H-M   'P 1'
#
loop_
_entity.id
_entity.type
_entity.pdbx_description
1 polymer ?
#
loop_
_entity_poly.entity_id
_entity_poly.type
_entity_poly.pdbx_seq_one_letter_code
_entity_poly.pdbx_strand_id
1 'polypeptide(L)'
;MAFVLKIFKTLRNHWKKSVFFSGIAVYGIKYASDRYEEDLLRRQYCAQARIYGEEKIGLDQKPRRITLFLNPAACLGRSKKLFEKNAAPILYLAGLEVNVALTEYEGQVKKFMNVLETKDVNGIVVAGGDGTLIEAVTGFMRKEDKSFRRNIPLGIIPLGQTNRFAKLFFGGEKDEVKCILDAAMAVVKGAVEKVDVISIQGEDGRTIYSLTGMETGAFRDAEQRKKSYWYLGPLKSRWTYLRTSMMDWPPVITGTIRYILATEENQSKKKVPPKVEEKKSFWSLMNLFYSRTSKAKVEEEEEEEDDNDETEDMKTEDLSTVEFTLMSSNFLSPEQKVKGVLVGIGPSSPEKMDFIKEGWRRIRDNSLKYGTDNNRQLLVKKIKFIPNIGEGSNLEWYNIDGEQFEVMPVEVKLLRNRLKMYSLKNTVDKR
;
A
#
# COMPACT_ATOMS: atom_id res chain seq x y z
N MET A 1 -21.92 30.72 46.94
CA MET A 1 -21.50 29.48 47.63
C MET A 1 -22.63 28.44 47.78
N ALA A 2 -23.82 28.81 48.25
CA ALA A 2 -24.94 27.85 48.44
C ALA A 2 -25.39 27.08 47.19
N PHE A 3 -25.37 27.68 45.99
CA PHE A 3 -25.73 27.06 44.73
C PHE A 3 -24.76 25.93 44.34
N VAL A 4 -23.48 26.15 44.48
CA VAL A 4 -22.42 25.17 44.18
C VAL A 4 -22.53 23.95 45.11
N LEU A 5 -22.74 24.20 46.42
CA LEU A 5 -22.97 23.13 47.40
C LEU A 5 -24.19 22.30 47.11
N LYS A 6 -25.29 22.91 46.61
CA LYS A 6 -26.49 22.22 46.19
C LYS A 6 -26.25 21.31 45.00
N ILE A 7 -25.49 21.76 44.00
CA ILE A 7 -25.08 20.93 42.87
C ILE A 7 -24.25 19.73 43.32
N PHE A 8 -23.24 19.94 44.16
CA PHE A 8 -22.42 18.84 44.70
C PHE A 8 -23.25 17.81 45.47
N LYS A 9 -24.21 18.27 46.28
CA LYS A 9 -25.09 17.36 47.02
C LYS A 9 -26.02 16.56 46.12
N THR A 10 -26.51 17.17 45.02
CA THR A 10 -27.35 16.50 44.04
C THR A 10 -26.52 15.48 43.23
N LEU A 11 -25.31 15.85 42.79
CA LEU A 11 -24.38 14.95 42.08
C LEU A 11 -24.01 13.73 42.94
N ARG A 12 -23.78 13.91 44.23
CA ARG A 12 -23.45 12.85 45.18
C ARG A 12 -24.68 11.89 45.35
N ASN A 13 -25.89 12.45 45.51
CA ASN A 13 -27.08 11.65 45.72
C ASN A 13 -27.46 10.83 44.48
N HIS A 14 -27.10 11.29 43.26
CA HIS A 14 -27.36 10.61 42.01
C HIS A 14 -26.06 10.24 41.28
N TRP A 15 -25.02 9.81 42.03
CA TRP A 15 -23.70 9.59 41.50
C TRP A 15 -23.65 8.72 40.25
N LYS A 16 -24.45 7.64 40.17
CA LYS A 16 -24.51 6.76 38.99
C LYS A 16 -24.97 7.51 37.73
N LYS A 17 -26.02 8.36 37.86
CA LYS A 17 -26.50 9.20 36.75
C LYS A 17 -25.48 10.28 36.40
N SER A 18 -24.82 10.87 37.40
CA SER A 18 -23.81 11.88 37.21
C SER A 18 -22.60 11.35 36.46
N VAL A 19 -22.11 10.15 36.80
CA VAL A 19 -21.02 9.48 36.09
C VAL A 19 -21.41 9.17 34.63
N PHE A 20 -22.63 8.69 34.40
CA PHE A 20 -23.14 8.39 33.05
C PHE A 20 -23.20 9.65 32.18
N PHE A 21 -23.81 10.74 32.68
CA PHE A 21 -23.90 12.00 31.93
C PHE A 21 -22.54 12.67 31.76
N SER A 22 -21.61 12.57 32.73
CA SER A 22 -20.25 13.05 32.59
C SER A 22 -19.50 12.26 31.50
N GLY A 23 -19.69 10.95 31.42
CA GLY A 23 -19.13 10.13 30.34
C GLY A 23 -19.64 10.56 28.96
N ILE A 24 -20.96 10.80 28.82
CA ILE A 24 -21.54 11.32 27.59
C ILE A 24 -20.97 12.70 27.25
N ALA A 25 -20.86 13.59 28.23
CA ALA A 25 -20.34 14.94 28.02
C ALA A 25 -18.87 14.91 27.56
N VAL A 26 -18.03 14.12 28.21
CA VAL A 26 -16.63 13.93 27.80
C VAL A 26 -16.52 13.37 26.40
N TYR A 27 -17.34 12.35 26.09
CA TYR A 27 -17.39 11.78 24.74
C TYR A 27 -17.84 12.82 23.71
N GLY A 28 -18.88 13.60 24.02
CA GLY A 28 -19.41 14.65 23.13
C GLY A 28 -18.39 15.77 22.88
N ILE A 29 -17.68 16.22 23.93
CA ILE A 29 -16.61 17.21 23.82
C ILE A 29 -15.48 16.67 22.95
N LYS A 30 -15.04 15.44 23.21
CA LYS A 30 -14.01 14.80 22.40
C LYS A 30 -14.44 14.70 20.94
N TYR A 31 -15.63 14.22 20.68
CA TYR A 31 -16.19 14.10 19.32
C TYR A 31 -16.23 15.47 18.60
N ALA A 32 -16.66 16.52 19.29
CA ALA A 32 -16.71 17.88 18.73
C ALA A 32 -15.29 18.41 18.45
N SER A 33 -14.33 18.17 19.37
CA SER A 33 -12.92 18.53 19.18
C SER A 33 -12.30 17.83 17.97
N ASP A 34 -12.47 16.50 17.87
CA ASP A 34 -11.95 15.71 16.74
C ASP A 34 -12.53 16.24 15.41
N ARG A 35 -13.82 16.57 15.37
CA ARG A 35 -14.47 17.17 14.19
C ARG A 35 -13.94 18.55 13.83
N TYR A 36 -13.71 19.39 14.83
CA TYR A 36 -13.15 20.71 14.63
C TYR A 36 -11.70 20.63 14.09
N GLU A 37 -10.88 19.73 14.63
CA GLU A 37 -9.52 19.49 14.16
C GLU A 37 -9.51 18.99 12.71
N GLU A 38 -10.39 18.05 12.35
CA GLU A 38 -10.54 17.59 10.97
C GLU A 38 -10.94 18.75 10.02
N ASP A 39 -11.87 19.62 10.42
CA ASP A 39 -12.30 20.75 9.57
C ASP A 39 -11.20 21.81 9.44
N LEU A 40 -10.42 22.03 10.49
CA LEU A 40 -9.24 22.90 10.44
C LEU A 40 -8.19 22.36 9.47
N LEU A 41 -7.94 21.05 9.54
CA LEU A 41 -7.00 20.37 8.66
C LEU A 41 -7.43 20.48 7.18
N ARG A 42 -8.72 20.25 6.87
CA ARG A 42 -9.27 20.44 5.52
C ARG A 42 -9.05 21.86 5.00
N ARG A 43 -9.30 22.88 5.82
CA ARG A 43 -9.09 24.28 5.45
C ARG A 43 -7.63 24.56 5.12
N GLN A 44 -6.69 24.02 5.91
CA GLN A 44 -5.25 24.17 5.67
C GLN A 44 -4.83 23.58 4.33
N TYR A 45 -5.30 22.35 4.03
CA TYR A 45 -4.98 21.70 2.75
C TYR A 45 -5.64 22.39 1.56
N CYS A 46 -6.87 22.86 1.69
CA CYS A 46 -7.54 23.67 0.67
C CYS A 46 -6.79 24.99 0.40
N ALA A 47 -6.31 25.66 1.45
CA ALA A 47 -5.50 26.87 1.28
C ALA A 47 -4.18 26.59 0.56
N GLN A 48 -3.51 25.47 0.86
CA GLN A 48 -2.32 25.06 0.14
C GLN A 48 -2.62 24.71 -1.32
N ALA A 49 -3.70 23.97 -1.59
CA ALA A 49 -4.10 23.60 -2.95
C ALA A 49 -4.41 24.82 -3.83
N ARG A 50 -5.02 25.86 -3.26
CA ARG A 50 -5.34 27.11 -3.95
C ARG A 50 -4.09 27.81 -4.49
N ILE A 51 -2.95 27.74 -3.80
CA ILE A 51 -1.68 28.33 -4.28
C ILE A 51 -1.29 27.73 -5.62
N TYR A 52 -1.47 26.41 -5.80
CA TYR A 52 -1.20 25.73 -7.08
C TYR A 52 -2.22 26.13 -8.18
N GLY A 53 -3.47 26.38 -7.80
CA GLY A 53 -4.51 26.83 -8.73
C GLY A 53 -4.35 28.29 -9.18
N GLU A 54 -3.64 29.11 -8.42
CA GLU A 54 -3.34 30.52 -8.75
C GLU A 54 -2.09 30.67 -9.64
N GLU A 55 -1.33 29.56 -9.87
CA GLU A 55 -0.21 29.58 -10.80
C GLU A 55 -0.70 29.89 -12.23
N LYS A 56 -0.06 30.87 -12.88
CA LYS A 56 -0.43 31.27 -14.24
C LYS A 56 -0.04 30.17 -15.23
N ILE A 57 -1.01 29.67 -15.95
CA ILE A 57 -0.81 28.71 -17.03
C ILE A 57 -0.47 29.53 -18.32
N GLY A 58 0.59 29.14 -19.03
CA GLY A 58 0.94 29.74 -20.32
C GLY A 58 -0.15 29.51 -21.35
N LEU A 59 -0.26 30.40 -22.35
CA LEU A 59 -1.30 30.34 -23.38
C LEU A 59 -1.35 29.00 -24.15
N ASP A 60 -0.21 28.34 -24.27
CA ASP A 60 -0.07 27.03 -24.95
C ASP A 60 -0.14 25.83 -24.02
N GLN A 61 -0.28 26.05 -22.73
CA GLN A 61 -0.34 24.96 -21.73
C GLN A 61 -1.79 24.65 -21.39
N LYS A 62 -2.13 23.36 -21.47
CA LYS A 62 -3.43 22.87 -21.01
C LYS A 62 -3.35 22.50 -19.53
N PRO A 63 -4.45 22.62 -18.76
CA PRO A 63 -4.49 22.14 -17.39
C PRO A 63 -4.19 20.64 -17.34
N ARG A 64 -3.60 20.20 -16.23
CA ARG A 64 -3.33 18.76 -16.04
C ARG A 64 -4.64 17.99 -15.94
N ARG A 65 -4.80 16.99 -16.82
CA ARG A 65 -5.98 16.15 -16.91
C ARG A 65 -5.77 14.85 -16.13
N ILE A 66 -6.62 14.61 -15.12
CA ILE A 66 -6.59 13.45 -14.26
C ILE A 66 -7.85 12.63 -14.49
N THR A 67 -7.70 11.34 -14.80
CA THR A 67 -8.81 10.39 -14.79
C THR A 67 -8.87 9.72 -13.43
N LEU A 68 -10.01 9.86 -12.75
CA LEU A 68 -10.22 9.36 -11.40
C LEU A 68 -11.29 8.26 -11.43
N PHE A 69 -10.90 7.04 -11.02
CA PHE A 69 -11.82 5.91 -10.84
C PHE A 69 -12.31 5.89 -9.40
N LEU A 70 -13.59 6.16 -9.20
CA LEU A 70 -14.22 6.16 -7.88
C LEU A 70 -15.08 4.93 -7.70
N ASN A 71 -14.73 4.11 -6.72
CA ASN A 71 -15.55 2.96 -6.31
C ASN A 71 -16.60 3.38 -5.26
N PRO A 72 -17.87 3.52 -5.62
CA PRO A 72 -18.91 3.98 -4.71
C PRO A 72 -19.24 2.94 -3.61
N ALA A 73 -19.00 1.64 -3.85
CA ALA A 73 -19.25 0.57 -2.88
C ALA A 73 -18.19 0.53 -1.76
N ALA A 74 -17.04 1.15 -1.94
CA ALA A 74 -15.99 1.18 -0.92
C ALA A 74 -16.48 1.86 0.37
N CYS A 75 -15.88 1.50 1.50
CA CYS A 75 -16.24 1.99 2.83
C CYS A 75 -17.74 1.86 3.17
N LEU A 76 -18.37 0.73 2.82
CA LEU A 76 -19.80 0.49 3.04
C LEU A 76 -20.69 1.56 2.36
N GLY A 77 -20.35 1.96 1.14
CA GLY A 77 -21.11 2.95 0.36
C GLY A 77 -20.86 4.41 0.73
N ARG A 78 -19.89 4.71 1.61
CA ARG A 78 -19.58 6.08 2.05
C ARG A 78 -18.45 6.75 1.27
N SER A 79 -17.77 6.04 0.38
CA SER A 79 -16.59 6.51 -0.37
C SER A 79 -16.86 7.78 -1.17
N LYS A 80 -18.00 7.88 -1.87
CA LYS A 80 -18.39 9.07 -2.62
C LYS A 80 -18.45 10.30 -1.72
N LYS A 81 -19.13 10.20 -0.57
CA LYS A 81 -19.23 11.30 0.41
C LYS A 81 -17.87 11.68 1.01
N LEU A 82 -17.02 10.68 1.27
CA LEU A 82 -15.67 10.93 1.77
C LEU A 82 -14.80 11.63 0.71
N PHE A 83 -14.90 11.23 -0.54
CA PHE A 83 -14.23 11.88 -1.67
C PHE A 83 -14.65 13.33 -1.82
N GLU A 84 -15.97 13.58 -1.93
CA GLU A 84 -16.55 14.92 -2.10
C GLU A 84 -16.19 15.85 -0.93
N LYS A 85 -16.12 15.33 0.29
CA LYS A 85 -15.80 16.15 1.48
C LYS A 85 -14.32 16.45 1.64
N ASN A 86 -13.43 15.51 1.30
CA ASN A 86 -12.01 15.61 1.65
C ASN A 86 -11.10 15.84 0.43
N ALA A 87 -11.20 15.03 -0.62
CA ALA A 87 -10.26 15.04 -1.73
C ALA A 87 -10.68 15.99 -2.87
N ALA A 88 -11.95 15.97 -3.26
CA ALA A 88 -12.45 16.74 -4.38
C ALA A 88 -12.17 18.26 -4.29
N PRO A 89 -12.38 18.92 -3.13
CA PRO A 89 -12.08 20.35 -2.99
C PRO A 89 -10.61 20.66 -3.25
N ILE A 90 -9.68 19.81 -2.79
CA ILE A 90 -8.24 19.97 -2.99
C ILE A 90 -7.88 19.90 -4.47
N LEU A 91 -8.40 18.89 -5.17
CA LEU A 91 -8.11 18.68 -6.59
C LEU A 91 -8.64 19.81 -7.47
N TYR A 92 -9.88 20.26 -7.21
CA TYR A 92 -10.50 21.34 -7.98
C TYR A 92 -9.89 22.71 -7.67
N LEU A 93 -9.58 23.03 -6.42
CA LEU A 93 -8.93 24.28 -6.04
C LEU A 93 -7.52 24.41 -6.65
N ALA A 94 -6.87 23.29 -6.90
CA ALA A 94 -5.57 23.26 -7.56
C ALA A 94 -5.63 23.42 -9.09
N GLY A 95 -6.81 23.64 -9.67
CA GLY A 95 -6.98 23.85 -11.11
C GLY A 95 -6.79 22.59 -11.95
N LEU A 96 -6.93 21.39 -11.37
CA LEU A 96 -6.86 20.13 -12.12
C LEU A 96 -8.17 19.87 -12.86
N GLU A 97 -8.06 19.41 -14.12
CA GLU A 97 -9.20 18.87 -14.87
C GLU A 97 -9.41 17.41 -14.44
N VAL A 98 -10.37 17.16 -13.55
CA VAL A 98 -10.64 15.85 -13.00
C VAL A 98 -11.85 15.21 -13.67
N ASN A 99 -11.60 14.13 -14.42
CA ASN A 99 -12.66 13.31 -15.02
C ASN A 99 -12.95 12.12 -14.08
N VAL A 100 -14.10 12.16 -13.41
CA VAL A 100 -14.52 11.14 -12.44
C VAL A 100 -15.34 10.06 -13.11
N ALA A 101 -14.79 8.84 -13.17
CA ALA A 101 -15.49 7.64 -13.63
C ALA A 101 -15.93 6.80 -12.42
N LEU A 102 -17.23 6.62 -12.24
CA LEU A 102 -17.79 5.75 -11.21
C LEU A 102 -17.70 4.30 -11.66
N THR A 103 -17.28 3.41 -10.75
CA THR A 103 -17.30 1.97 -11.02
C THR A 103 -18.62 1.36 -10.54
N GLU A 104 -19.16 0.45 -11.32
CA GLU A 104 -20.45 -0.21 -11.05
C GLU A 104 -20.27 -1.66 -10.58
N TYR A 105 -19.18 -2.30 -11.00
CA TYR A 105 -18.89 -3.71 -10.67
C TYR A 105 -17.38 -3.95 -10.52
N GLU A 106 -17.05 -5.04 -9.88
CA GLU A 106 -15.68 -5.51 -9.68
C GLU A 106 -15.00 -5.85 -11.03
N GLY A 107 -13.72 -5.50 -11.19
CA GLY A 107 -12.98 -5.70 -12.44
C GLY A 107 -13.16 -4.61 -13.50
N GLN A 108 -14.04 -3.62 -13.28
CA GLN A 108 -14.30 -2.55 -14.25
C GLN A 108 -13.11 -1.60 -14.40
N VAL A 109 -12.40 -1.30 -13.32
CA VAL A 109 -11.18 -0.45 -13.36
C VAL A 109 -10.13 -1.07 -14.28
N LYS A 110 -9.93 -2.38 -14.20
CA LYS A 110 -9.02 -3.12 -15.08
C LYS A 110 -9.41 -3.01 -16.56
N LYS A 111 -10.71 -3.04 -16.88
CA LYS A 111 -11.19 -2.86 -18.26
C LYS A 111 -10.95 -1.44 -18.75
N PHE A 112 -11.23 -0.42 -17.93
CA PHE A 112 -10.97 0.97 -18.27
C PHE A 112 -9.48 1.25 -18.54
N MET A 113 -8.58 0.64 -17.76
CA MET A 113 -7.14 0.78 -17.98
C MET A 113 -6.71 0.37 -19.40
N ASN A 114 -7.34 -0.65 -19.96
CA ASN A 114 -7.01 -1.11 -21.33
C ASN A 114 -7.38 -0.10 -22.42
N VAL A 115 -8.43 0.69 -22.22
CA VAL A 115 -8.96 1.64 -23.21
C VAL A 115 -8.26 3.00 -23.16
N LEU A 116 -7.73 3.41 -22.01
CA LEU A 116 -7.07 4.70 -21.84
C LEU A 116 -5.83 4.84 -22.74
N GLU A 117 -5.67 6.01 -23.39
CA GLU A 117 -4.50 6.35 -24.19
C GLU A 117 -3.65 7.44 -23.50
N THR A 118 -2.35 7.45 -23.78
CA THR A 118 -1.39 8.41 -23.18
C THR A 118 -1.74 9.88 -23.49
N LYS A 119 -2.38 10.13 -24.64
CA LYS A 119 -2.78 11.50 -25.05
C LYS A 119 -3.98 12.06 -24.28
N ASP A 120 -4.76 11.18 -23.64
CA ASP A 120 -6.02 11.56 -23.00
C ASP A 120 -5.85 11.96 -21.52
N VAL A 121 -4.76 11.52 -20.90
CA VAL A 121 -4.55 11.68 -19.45
C VAL A 121 -3.11 12.05 -19.11
N ASN A 122 -2.92 12.91 -18.10
CA ASN A 122 -1.61 13.19 -17.51
C ASN A 122 -1.35 12.38 -16.24
N GLY A 123 -2.39 11.71 -15.73
CA GLY A 123 -2.29 10.84 -14.56
C GLY A 123 -3.60 10.13 -14.27
N ILE A 124 -3.51 9.02 -13.60
CA ILE A 124 -4.66 8.21 -13.19
C ILE A 124 -4.72 8.21 -11.67
N VAL A 125 -5.92 8.34 -11.12
CA VAL A 125 -6.14 8.28 -9.67
C VAL A 125 -7.22 7.24 -9.37
N VAL A 126 -6.95 6.40 -8.38
CA VAL A 126 -7.89 5.38 -7.90
C VAL A 126 -8.41 5.82 -6.54
N ALA A 127 -9.70 6.06 -6.46
CA ALA A 127 -10.39 6.46 -5.24
C ALA A 127 -11.24 5.28 -4.73
N GLY A 128 -10.65 4.50 -3.82
CA GLY A 128 -11.26 3.26 -3.34
C GLY A 128 -10.46 2.60 -2.21
N GLY A 129 -10.65 1.31 -2.04
CA GLY A 129 -9.92 0.47 -1.09
C GLY A 129 -8.78 -0.30 -1.74
N ASP A 130 -8.18 -1.21 -0.96
CA ASP A 130 -7.07 -2.05 -1.40
C ASP A 130 -7.44 -2.90 -2.63
N GLY A 131 -8.65 -3.49 -2.68
CA GLY A 131 -9.12 -4.26 -3.83
C GLY A 131 -9.20 -3.43 -5.12
N THR A 132 -9.71 -2.20 -5.06
CA THR A 132 -9.76 -1.30 -6.22
C THR A 132 -8.35 -0.92 -6.68
N LEU A 133 -7.41 -0.79 -5.75
CA LEU A 133 -6.01 -0.53 -6.08
C LEU A 133 -5.36 -1.72 -6.79
N ILE A 134 -5.56 -2.95 -6.30
CA ILE A 134 -5.06 -4.18 -6.94
C ILE A 134 -5.59 -4.31 -8.39
N GLU A 135 -6.87 -4.06 -8.59
CA GLU A 135 -7.46 -4.05 -9.93
C GLU A 135 -6.77 -3.05 -10.85
N ALA A 136 -6.56 -1.83 -10.36
CA ALA A 136 -5.94 -0.75 -11.12
C ALA A 136 -4.48 -1.08 -11.44
N VAL A 137 -3.69 -1.50 -10.47
CA VAL A 137 -2.29 -1.90 -10.66
C VAL A 137 -2.21 -3.09 -11.63
N THR A 138 -3.06 -4.10 -11.47
CA THR A 138 -3.09 -5.26 -12.36
C THR A 138 -3.47 -4.86 -13.79
N GLY A 139 -4.48 -4.01 -13.97
CA GLY A 139 -4.85 -3.49 -15.28
C GLY A 139 -3.74 -2.65 -15.93
N PHE A 140 -3.10 -1.79 -15.13
CA PHE A 140 -2.00 -0.95 -15.55
C PHE A 140 -0.77 -1.78 -15.98
N MET A 141 -0.41 -2.80 -15.22
CA MET A 141 0.75 -3.68 -15.51
C MET A 141 0.52 -4.59 -16.70
N ARG A 142 -0.73 -5.00 -16.98
CA ARG A 142 -1.10 -5.82 -18.13
C ARG A 142 -1.23 -5.05 -19.44
N LYS A 143 -1.22 -3.72 -19.38
CA LYS A 143 -1.32 -2.89 -20.59
C LYS A 143 -0.08 -3.10 -21.45
N GLU A 144 -0.27 -3.41 -22.75
CA GLU A 144 0.82 -3.66 -23.70
C GLU A 144 1.66 -2.42 -24.00
N ASP A 145 1.03 -1.22 -23.94
CA ASP A 145 1.73 0.04 -24.18
C ASP A 145 2.74 0.37 -23.07
N LYS A 146 4.00 0.02 -23.31
CA LYS A 146 5.13 0.33 -22.41
C LYS A 146 5.30 1.85 -22.21
N SER A 147 4.99 2.67 -23.25
CA SER A 147 5.07 4.14 -23.16
C SER A 147 4.05 4.69 -22.17
N PHE A 148 2.83 4.16 -22.17
CA PHE A 148 1.79 4.51 -21.20
C PHE A 148 2.29 4.26 -19.77
N ARG A 149 2.79 3.06 -19.48
CA ARG A 149 3.30 2.67 -18.15
C ARG A 149 4.45 3.52 -17.68
N ARG A 150 5.34 3.97 -18.61
CA ARG A 150 6.49 4.82 -18.27
C ARG A 150 6.11 6.27 -18.00
N ASN A 151 5.06 6.78 -18.65
CA ASN A 151 4.75 8.22 -18.64
C ASN A 151 3.63 8.59 -17.69
N ILE A 152 2.63 7.71 -17.50
CA ILE A 152 1.44 8.02 -16.72
C ILE A 152 1.64 7.57 -15.27
N PRO A 153 1.63 8.49 -14.30
CA PRO A 153 1.68 8.13 -12.88
C PRO A 153 0.31 7.69 -12.38
N LEU A 154 0.33 6.75 -11.43
CA LEU A 154 -0.84 6.29 -10.69
C LEU A 154 -0.91 6.98 -9.33
N GLY A 155 -2.10 7.44 -8.94
CA GLY A 155 -2.40 7.96 -7.61
C GLY A 155 -3.43 7.09 -6.90
N ILE A 156 -3.42 7.15 -5.59
CA ILE A 156 -4.45 6.52 -4.76
C ILE A 156 -5.06 7.54 -3.82
N ILE A 157 -6.40 7.56 -3.71
CA ILE A 157 -7.14 8.24 -2.66
C ILE A 157 -7.79 7.15 -1.80
N PRO A 158 -7.33 6.98 -0.54
CA PRO A 158 -7.71 5.85 0.31
C PRO A 158 -9.13 6.02 0.88
N LEU A 159 -10.11 5.43 0.23
CA LEU A 159 -11.52 5.48 0.63
C LEU A 159 -12.08 4.12 1.05
N GLY A 160 -11.23 3.12 1.23
CA GLY A 160 -11.61 1.79 1.69
C GLY A 160 -11.68 1.68 3.22
N GLN A 161 -11.88 0.46 3.71
CA GLN A 161 -11.89 0.18 5.16
C GLN A 161 -10.49 -0.02 5.74
N THR A 162 -9.59 -0.64 4.99
CA THR A 162 -8.24 -1.00 5.42
C THR A 162 -7.19 -0.02 4.91
N ASN A 163 -7.18 0.26 3.62
CA ASN A 163 -6.27 1.19 2.94
C ASN A 163 -4.80 0.95 3.33
N ARG A 164 -4.38 -0.31 3.29
CA ARG A 164 -3.10 -0.74 3.83
C ARG A 164 -1.93 -0.08 3.13
N PHE A 165 -1.91 -0.17 1.79
CA PHE A 165 -0.85 0.45 0.99
C PHE A 165 -0.77 1.96 1.25
N ALA A 166 -1.90 2.67 1.17
CA ALA A 166 -1.93 4.12 1.32
C ALA A 166 -1.45 4.59 2.71
N LYS A 167 -1.86 3.88 3.77
CA LYS A 167 -1.41 4.18 5.14
C LYS A 167 0.10 4.03 5.30
N LEU A 168 0.69 3.01 4.71
CA LEU A 168 2.13 2.79 4.74
C LEU A 168 2.86 3.83 3.87
N PHE A 169 2.31 4.16 2.70
CA PHE A 169 2.93 5.05 1.72
C PHE A 169 2.90 6.52 2.16
N PHE A 170 1.79 6.99 2.74
CA PHE A 170 1.62 8.36 3.22
C PHE A 170 1.86 8.53 4.73
N GLY A 171 2.12 7.45 5.48
CA GLY A 171 2.38 7.50 6.92
C GLY A 171 1.15 7.85 7.77
N GLY A 172 -0.07 7.68 7.25
CA GLY A 172 -1.33 8.07 7.87
C GLY A 172 -1.98 6.98 8.74
N GLU A 173 -1.24 6.20 9.51
CA GLU A 173 -1.78 5.06 10.26
C GLU A 173 -2.89 5.41 11.26
N LYS A 174 -2.84 6.60 11.86
CA LYS A 174 -3.77 7.01 12.94
C LYS A 174 -4.90 7.91 12.48
N ASP A 175 -4.73 8.65 11.39
CA ASP A 175 -5.68 9.67 10.92
C ASP A 175 -6.10 9.39 9.46
N GLU A 176 -7.29 8.81 9.29
CA GLU A 176 -7.84 8.49 7.97
C GLU A 176 -8.07 9.74 7.13
N VAL A 177 -8.56 10.83 7.73
CA VAL A 177 -8.83 12.08 7.02
C VAL A 177 -7.53 12.68 6.50
N LYS A 178 -6.50 12.74 7.35
CA LYS A 178 -5.19 13.23 6.94
C LYS A 178 -4.61 12.41 5.79
N CYS A 179 -4.72 11.09 5.83
CA CYS A 179 -4.23 10.22 4.75
C CYS A 179 -4.93 10.52 3.40
N ILE A 180 -6.24 10.82 3.41
CA ILE A 180 -6.99 11.22 2.21
C ILE A 180 -6.50 12.59 1.69
N LEU A 181 -6.29 13.56 2.60
CA LEU A 181 -5.82 14.89 2.25
C LEU A 181 -4.39 14.85 1.70
N ASP A 182 -3.51 14.08 2.32
CA ASP A 182 -2.13 13.85 1.88
C ASP A 182 -2.09 13.23 0.49
N ALA A 183 -2.91 12.22 0.25
CA ALA A 183 -3.04 11.56 -1.04
C ALA A 183 -3.52 12.52 -2.14
N ALA A 184 -4.54 13.32 -1.88
CA ALA A 184 -5.02 14.34 -2.81
C ALA A 184 -3.94 15.40 -3.09
N MET A 185 -3.22 15.82 -2.05
CA MET A 185 -2.14 16.81 -2.20
C MET A 185 -0.94 16.27 -2.95
N ALA A 186 -0.64 14.97 -2.86
CA ALA A 186 0.39 14.32 -3.68
C ALA A 186 0.07 14.43 -5.18
N VAL A 187 -1.20 14.24 -5.56
CA VAL A 187 -1.66 14.42 -6.94
C VAL A 187 -1.53 15.89 -7.39
N VAL A 188 -1.89 16.84 -6.52
CA VAL A 188 -1.75 18.28 -6.79
C VAL A 188 -0.29 18.65 -7.03
N LYS A 189 0.60 18.26 -6.14
CA LYS A 189 2.05 18.51 -6.26
C LYS A 189 2.66 17.87 -7.51
N GLY A 190 2.11 16.75 -7.95
CA GLY A 190 2.58 16.05 -9.15
C GLY A 190 3.97 15.43 -9.01
N ALA A 191 4.53 15.37 -7.79
CA ALA A 191 5.77 14.66 -7.53
C ALA A 191 5.53 13.14 -7.65
N VAL A 192 6.43 12.44 -8.31
CA VAL A 192 6.30 11.00 -8.54
C VAL A 192 7.49 10.23 -7.96
N GLU A 193 7.20 9.09 -7.36
CA GLU A 193 8.19 8.13 -6.89
C GLU A 193 8.01 6.82 -7.67
N LYS A 194 9.12 6.16 -8.05
CA LYS A 194 9.08 4.82 -8.62
C LYS A 194 8.93 3.81 -7.49
N VAL A 195 7.94 2.94 -7.61
CA VAL A 195 7.66 1.86 -6.65
C VAL A 195 7.84 0.51 -7.30
N ASP A 196 8.23 -0.46 -6.49
CA ASP A 196 8.37 -1.84 -6.89
C ASP A 196 7.01 -2.52 -6.90
N VAL A 197 6.83 -3.48 -7.80
CA VAL A 197 5.61 -4.27 -7.95
C VAL A 197 5.95 -5.74 -7.78
N ILE A 198 5.21 -6.45 -6.95
CA ILE A 198 5.32 -7.90 -6.83
C ILE A 198 4.39 -8.54 -7.85
N SER A 199 4.94 -9.38 -8.72
CA SER A 199 4.17 -10.23 -9.63
C SER A 199 3.93 -11.57 -8.96
N ILE A 200 2.67 -11.94 -8.80
CA ILE A 200 2.22 -13.21 -8.23
C ILE A 200 1.48 -13.97 -9.34
N GLN A 201 2.10 -15.02 -9.84
CA GLN A 201 1.55 -15.84 -10.90
C GLN A 201 1.05 -17.17 -10.32
N GLY A 202 -0.24 -17.45 -10.48
CA GLY A 202 -0.83 -18.73 -10.13
C GLY A 202 -0.52 -19.80 -11.16
N GLU A 203 -0.71 -21.06 -10.77
CA GLU A 203 -0.55 -22.22 -11.67
C GLU A 203 -1.56 -22.20 -12.82
N ASP A 204 -2.69 -21.51 -12.65
CA ASP A 204 -3.71 -21.28 -13.68
C ASP A 204 -3.28 -20.24 -14.75
N GLY A 205 -2.05 -19.73 -14.67
CA GLY A 205 -1.50 -18.71 -15.56
C GLY A 205 -1.99 -17.27 -15.28
N ARG A 206 -2.89 -17.07 -14.32
CA ARG A 206 -3.31 -15.72 -13.93
C ARG A 206 -2.24 -15.05 -13.14
N THR A 207 -1.94 -13.80 -13.47
CA THR A 207 -0.97 -12.98 -12.75
C THR A 207 -1.68 -11.85 -12.04
N ILE A 208 -1.39 -11.67 -10.76
CA ILE A 208 -1.85 -10.55 -9.91
C ILE A 208 -0.63 -9.70 -9.58
N TYR A 209 -0.81 -8.39 -9.62
CA TYR A 209 0.25 -7.45 -9.28
C TYR A 209 -0.06 -6.77 -7.96
N SER A 210 0.83 -6.95 -6.98
CA SER A 210 0.71 -6.44 -5.61
C SER A 210 1.75 -5.36 -5.34
N LEU A 211 1.39 -4.40 -4.50
CA LEU A 211 2.29 -3.34 -4.03
C LEU A 211 2.84 -3.60 -2.61
N THR A 212 2.11 -4.35 -1.78
CA THR A 212 2.56 -4.69 -0.44
C THR A 212 3.11 -6.10 -0.35
N GLY A 213 2.38 -7.09 -0.85
CA GLY A 213 2.78 -8.47 -0.85
C GLY A 213 1.67 -9.46 -0.52
N MET A 214 2.07 -10.68 -0.18
CA MET A 214 1.19 -11.80 0.15
C MET A 214 1.44 -12.25 1.59
N GLU A 215 0.38 -12.51 2.32
CA GLU A 215 0.42 -13.02 3.69
C GLU A 215 -0.48 -14.22 3.86
N THR A 216 -0.05 -15.15 4.71
CA THR A 216 -0.86 -16.30 5.08
C THR A 216 -0.51 -16.78 6.47
N GLY A 217 -1.44 -17.47 7.15
CA GLY A 217 -1.26 -18.08 8.45
C GLY A 217 -2.02 -17.44 9.60
N ALA A 218 -1.70 -17.88 10.83
CA ALA A 218 -2.45 -17.60 12.04
C ALA A 218 -2.66 -16.10 12.34
N PHE A 219 -1.65 -15.26 12.09
CA PHE A 219 -1.77 -13.81 12.34
C PHE A 219 -2.73 -13.15 11.35
N ARG A 220 -2.66 -13.53 10.07
CA ARG A 220 -3.59 -13.08 9.05
C ARG A 220 -5.03 -13.49 9.40
N ASP A 221 -5.24 -14.74 9.78
CA ASP A 221 -6.55 -15.28 10.14
C ASP A 221 -7.14 -14.58 11.36
N ALA A 222 -6.31 -14.30 12.36
CA ALA A 222 -6.70 -13.51 13.51
C ALA A 222 -7.17 -12.10 13.10
N GLU A 223 -6.44 -11.43 12.22
CA GLU A 223 -6.83 -10.09 11.74
C GLU A 223 -8.14 -10.10 10.94
N GLN A 224 -8.39 -11.13 10.16
CA GLN A 224 -9.65 -11.27 9.41
C GLN A 224 -10.84 -11.52 10.34
N ARG A 225 -10.70 -12.41 11.34
CA ARG A 225 -11.74 -12.67 12.33
C ARG A 225 -12.09 -11.45 13.16
N LYS A 226 -11.20 -10.46 13.27
CA LYS A 226 -11.45 -9.18 13.94
C LYS A 226 -12.71 -8.47 13.43
N LYS A 227 -13.07 -8.63 12.16
CA LYS A 227 -14.29 -8.05 11.58
C LYS A 227 -15.56 -8.64 12.22
N SER A 228 -15.55 -9.92 12.58
CA SER A 228 -16.67 -10.60 13.22
C SER A 228 -16.92 -10.17 14.68
N TYR A 229 -15.91 -9.61 15.34
CA TYR A 229 -15.99 -9.16 16.74
C TYR A 229 -16.30 -7.67 16.88
N TRP A 230 -17.09 -7.10 15.97
CA TRP A 230 -17.42 -5.68 15.95
C TRP A 230 -18.03 -5.18 17.26
N TYR A 231 -18.79 -6.04 17.98
CA TYR A 231 -19.47 -5.74 19.25
C TYR A 231 -18.52 -5.57 20.44
N LEU A 232 -17.25 -6.03 20.34
CA LEU A 232 -16.25 -5.87 21.40
C LEU A 232 -15.54 -4.52 21.37
N GLY A 233 -15.88 -3.64 20.42
CA GLY A 233 -15.30 -2.31 20.32
C GLY A 233 -13.75 -2.33 20.31
N PRO A 234 -13.07 -1.57 21.20
CA PRO A 234 -11.60 -1.53 21.23
C PRO A 234 -10.93 -2.85 21.61
N LEU A 235 -11.64 -3.73 22.32
CA LEU A 235 -11.12 -5.02 22.78
C LEU A 235 -11.03 -6.06 21.66
N LYS A 236 -11.73 -5.88 20.54
CA LYS A 236 -11.79 -6.83 19.42
C LYS A 236 -10.39 -7.25 18.92
N SER A 237 -9.46 -6.30 18.86
CA SER A 237 -8.10 -6.56 18.38
C SER A 237 -7.28 -7.47 19.29
N ARG A 238 -7.50 -7.38 20.61
CA ARG A 238 -6.83 -8.27 21.58
C ARG A 238 -7.54 -9.61 21.67
N TRP A 239 -8.86 -9.58 21.62
CA TRP A 239 -9.71 -10.76 21.73
C TRP A 239 -9.48 -11.73 20.56
N THR A 240 -9.30 -11.22 19.34
CA THR A 240 -9.11 -12.09 18.18
C THR A 240 -7.89 -13.00 18.29
N TYR A 241 -6.75 -12.52 18.83
CA TYR A 241 -5.55 -13.35 19.05
C TYR A 241 -5.78 -14.39 20.16
N LEU A 242 -6.42 -13.98 21.27
CA LEU A 242 -6.78 -14.92 22.33
C LEU A 242 -7.72 -16.01 21.80
N ARG A 243 -8.76 -15.65 21.06
CA ARG A 243 -9.72 -16.60 20.49
C ARG A 243 -9.07 -17.53 19.47
N THR A 244 -8.16 -17.02 18.64
CA THR A 244 -7.41 -17.84 17.66
C THR A 244 -6.53 -18.90 18.38
N SER A 245 -5.87 -18.54 19.47
CA SER A 245 -5.06 -19.49 20.25
C SER A 245 -5.87 -20.56 20.99
N MET A 246 -7.19 -20.35 21.15
CA MET A 246 -8.12 -21.32 21.76
C MET A 246 -8.71 -22.32 20.73
N MET A 247 -8.49 -22.10 19.45
CA MET A 247 -8.85 -23.04 18.37
C MET A 247 -7.79 -24.15 18.27
N ASP A 248 -7.90 -24.95 17.21
CA ASP A 248 -6.90 -25.98 16.91
C ASP A 248 -5.51 -25.35 16.77
N TRP A 249 -4.60 -25.72 17.66
CA TRP A 249 -3.31 -25.07 17.79
C TRP A 249 -2.16 -26.08 17.82
N PRO A 250 -1.06 -25.81 17.09
CA PRO A 250 -0.80 -24.70 16.16
C PRO A 250 -1.44 -24.91 14.78
N PRO A 251 -1.98 -23.86 14.11
CA PRO A 251 -2.46 -23.96 12.75
C PRO A 251 -1.30 -23.91 11.77
N VAL A 252 -0.63 -25.03 11.60
CA VAL A 252 0.58 -25.15 10.80
C VAL A 252 0.22 -25.19 9.32
N ILE A 253 0.92 -24.37 8.53
CA ILE A 253 0.92 -24.40 7.08
C ILE A 253 2.09 -25.26 6.62
N THR A 254 1.84 -26.23 5.78
CA THR A 254 2.86 -27.08 5.18
C THR A 254 2.92 -26.87 3.67
N GLY A 255 4.09 -27.02 3.09
CA GLY A 255 4.31 -26.89 1.66
C GLY A 255 5.79 -26.96 1.32
N THR A 256 6.12 -26.73 0.06
CA THR A 256 7.49 -26.67 -0.43
C THR A 256 7.75 -25.27 -1.02
N ILE A 257 8.86 -24.66 -0.65
CA ILE A 257 9.34 -23.41 -1.26
C ILE A 257 10.55 -23.72 -2.15
N ARG A 258 10.55 -23.10 -3.35
CA ARG A 258 11.72 -23.08 -4.22
C ARG A 258 12.08 -21.64 -4.47
N TYR A 259 13.33 -21.26 -4.22
CA TYR A 259 13.72 -19.86 -4.27
C TYR A 259 15.14 -19.63 -4.77
N ILE A 260 15.36 -18.43 -5.32
CA ILE A 260 16.67 -17.92 -5.72
C ILE A 260 16.99 -16.77 -4.77
N LEU A 261 18.11 -16.87 -4.05
CA LEU A 261 18.54 -15.82 -3.13
C LEU A 261 18.97 -14.56 -3.92
N ALA A 262 18.60 -13.41 -3.40
CA ALA A 262 19.12 -12.15 -3.90
C ALA A 262 20.53 -11.95 -3.30
N THR A 263 21.58 -12.31 -4.07
CA THR A 263 22.97 -12.17 -3.63
C THR A 263 23.42 -10.72 -3.77
N GLU A 264 24.14 -10.20 -2.77
CA GLU A 264 24.69 -8.83 -2.79
C GLU A 264 25.74 -8.62 -3.91
N GLU A 265 26.32 -9.69 -4.44
CA GLU A 265 27.37 -9.64 -5.48
C GLU A 265 26.94 -9.00 -6.80
N ASN A 266 25.65 -8.97 -7.11
CA ASN A 266 25.16 -8.25 -8.29
C ASN A 266 25.10 -6.73 -8.12
N GLN A 267 25.47 -6.19 -6.96
CA GLN A 267 25.60 -4.75 -6.75
C GLN A 267 26.91 -4.17 -7.33
N SER A 268 27.94 -4.97 -7.50
CA SER A 268 29.27 -4.51 -7.90
C SER A 268 29.61 -4.67 -9.39
N LYS A 269 28.77 -5.31 -10.19
CA LYS A 269 28.98 -5.42 -11.66
C LYS A 269 28.37 -4.27 -12.46
N LYS A 270 28.25 -3.06 -11.89
CA LYS A 270 28.26 -1.86 -12.75
C LYS A 270 29.66 -1.79 -13.37
N LYS A 271 29.79 -2.26 -14.59
CA LYS A 271 30.94 -1.96 -15.43
C LYS A 271 31.14 -0.45 -15.39
N VAL A 272 32.20 -0.03 -14.68
CA VAL A 272 32.70 1.33 -14.78
C VAL A 272 33.06 1.49 -16.26
N PRO A 273 32.42 2.42 -17.00
CA PRO A 273 32.85 2.67 -18.36
C PRO A 273 34.32 3.12 -18.30
N PRO A 274 35.17 2.67 -19.21
CA PRO A 274 36.56 3.04 -19.19
C PRO A 274 36.65 4.56 -19.22
N LYS A 275 37.46 5.14 -18.31
CA LYS A 275 37.79 6.56 -18.32
C LYS A 275 38.37 6.90 -19.69
N VAL A 276 37.58 7.51 -20.54
CA VAL A 276 38.07 8.16 -21.76
C VAL A 276 38.61 9.51 -21.33
N GLU A 277 39.89 9.70 -21.51
CA GLU A 277 40.58 10.98 -21.31
C GLU A 277 39.90 12.06 -22.16
N GLU A 278 39.45 13.14 -21.48
CA GLU A 278 38.84 14.30 -22.10
C GLU A 278 39.82 14.99 -23.08
N LYS A 279 39.62 14.75 -24.36
CA LYS A 279 40.00 15.73 -25.39
C LYS A 279 38.81 16.67 -25.59
N LYS A 280 38.94 17.92 -25.12
CA LYS A 280 38.02 19.01 -25.38
C LYS A 280 37.85 19.21 -26.87
N SER A 281 36.74 18.85 -27.45
CA SER A 281 36.37 19.12 -28.82
C SER A 281 34.84 19.28 -28.91
N PHE A 282 34.42 20.32 -29.57
CA PHE A 282 33.21 20.82 -30.24
C PHE A 282 31.89 20.00 -30.21
N TRP A 283 31.77 18.88 -29.51
CA TRP A 283 30.61 17.96 -29.46
C TRP A 283 29.66 18.18 -28.27
N SER A 284 29.74 19.30 -27.58
CA SER A 284 28.96 19.57 -26.37
C SER A 284 27.46 19.70 -26.62
N LEU A 285 27.04 20.03 -27.84
CA LEU A 285 25.60 20.19 -28.18
C LEU A 285 24.90 18.87 -28.57
N MET A 286 25.64 17.87 -29.05
CA MET A 286 25.08 16.55 -29.34
C MET A 286 24.85 15.69 -28.08
N ASN A 287 25.59 15.93 -27.00
CA ASN A 287 25.43 15.18 -25.74
C ASN A 287 24.09 15.43 -25.04
N LEU A 288 23.40 16.52 -25.32
CA LEU A 288 22.06 16.79 -24.78
C LEU A 288 20.97 15.85 -25.39
N PHE A 289 21.18 15.44 -26.64
CA PHE A 289 20.30 14.45 -27.30
C PHE A 289 20.67 13.01 -26.92
N TYR A 290 21.98 12.72 -26.72
CA TYR A 290 22.43 11.39 -26.35
C TYR A 290 22.09 10.99 -24.92
N SER A 291 22.00 11.95 -23.97
CA SER A 291 21.63 11.65 -22.58
C SER A 291 20.19 11.17 -22.42
N ARG A 292 19.31 11.55 -23.36
CA ARG A 292 17.91 11.13 -23.32
C ARG A 292 17.71 9.72 -23.88
N THR A 293 18.51 9.35 -24.90
CA THR A 293 18.53 8.00 -25.48
C THR A 293 19.25 6.98 -24.61
N SER A 294 20.30 7.39 -23.89
CA SER A 294 21.02 6.48 -22.99
C SER A 294 20.20 6.11 -21.73
N LYS A 295 19.37 7.05 -21.19
CA LYS A 295 18.45 6.72 -20.09
C LYS A 295 17.36 5.74 -20.52
N ALA A 296 16.78 5.93 -21.71
CA ALA A 296 15.78 5.00 -22.24
C ALA A 296 16.40 3.61 -22.49
N LYS A 297 17.64 3.55 -22.98
CA LYS A 297 18.33 2.30 -23.26
C LYS A 297 18.73 1.54 -21.98
N VAL A 298 19.12 2.27 -20.91
CA VAL A 298 19.41 1.67 -19.60
C VAL A 298 18.12 1.14 -18.95
N GLU A 299 16.98 1.86 -19.11
CA GLU A 299 15.68 1.37 -18.62
C GLU A 299 15.17 0.17 -19.42
N GLU A 300 15.49 0.07 -20.73
CA GLU A 300 15.20 -1.14 -21.55
C GLU A 300 16.08 -2.33 -21.16
N GLU A 301 17.37 -2.11 -20.89
CA GLU A 301 18.29 -3.15 -20.41
C GLU A 301 17.90 -3.65 -19.01
N GLU A 302 17.41 -2.79 -18.09
CA GLU A 302 16.86 -3.20 -16.79
C GLU A 302 15.54 -4.00 -16.94
N GLU A 303 14.74 -3.75 -17.99
CA GLU A 303 13.53 -4.54 -18.28
C GLU A 303 13.86 -5.94 -18.87
N GLU A 304 14.94 -6.05 -19.66
CA GLU A 304 15.38 -7.31 -20.27
C GLU A 304 16.16 -8.21 -19.28
N GLU A 305 16.88 -7.61 -18.30
CA GLU A 305 17.56 -8.37 -17.24
C GLU A 305 16.57 -9.09 -16.29
N ASP A 306 15.37 -8.55 -16.09
CA ASP A 306 14.35 -9.18 -15.25
C ASP A 306 13.72 -10.44 -15.89
N ASP A 307 13.80 -10.61 -17.22
CA ASP A 307 13.22 -11.76 -17.95
C ASP A 307 14.21 -12.91 -18.18
N ASN A 308 15.53 -12.71 -17.97
CA ASN A 308 16.56 -13.70 -18.26
C ASN A 308 16.95 -14.65 -17.10
N ASP A 309 16.17 -14.70 -16.02
CA ASP A 309 16.47 -15.48 -14.80
C ASP A 309 16.15 -16.99 -14.91
N GLU A 310 16.00 -17.57 -16.11
CA GLU A 310 15.57 -18.98 -16.27
C GLU A 310 16.65 -20.03 -15.93
N THR A 311 17.91 -19.65 -15.69
CA THR A 311 19.04 -20.60 -15.54
C THR A 311 19.69 -20.63 -14.14
N GLU A 312 19.17 -19.88 -13.15
CA GLU A 312 19.73 -19.92 -11.79
C GLU A 312 19.22 -21.14 -11.00
N ASP A 313 20.12 -21.84 -10.30
CA ASP A 313 19.81 -23.00 -9.46
C ASP A 313 18.87 -22.62 -8.31
N MET A 314 17.65 -23.11 -8.35
CA MET A 314 16.65 -22.90 -7.31
C MET A 314 16.91 -23.81 -6.09
N LYS A 315 17.08 -23.22 -4.92
CA LYS A 315 17.08 -23.94 -3.64
C LYS A 315 15.68 -24.42 -3.32
N THR A 316 15.55 -25.70 -2.94
CA THR A 316 14.28 -26.29 -2.53
C THR A 316 14.30 -26.59 -1.03
N GLU A 317 13.26 -26.24 -0.32
CA GLU A 317 13.11 -26.44 1.13
C GLU A 317 11.65 -26.75 1.47
N ASP A 318 11.45 -27.69 2.39
CA ASP A 318 10.11 -27.98 2.90
C ASP A 318 9.76 -26.97 4.01
N LEU A 319 8.57 -26.41 3.90
CA LEU A 319 8.05 -25.39 4.79
C LEU A 319 7.05 -25.99 5.77
N SER A 320 7.25 -25.70 7.06
CA SER A 320 6.30 -25.97 8.12
C SER A 320 6.29 -24.75 9.05
N THR A 321 5.22 -23.96 9.03
CA THR A 321 5.16 -22.67 9.72
C THR A 321 3.74 -22.26 10.06
N VAL A 322 3.57 -21.44 11.08
CA VAL A 322 2.27 -20.81 11.39
C VAL A 322 2.06 -19.48 10.66
N GLU A 323 3.11 -18.94 10.03
CA GLU A 323 3.03 -17.69 9.29
C GLU A 323 4.03 -17.68 8.13
N PHE A 324 3.54 -17.35 6.95
CA PHE A 324 4.36 -17.16 5.76
C PHE A 324 3.99 -15.84 5.08
N THR A 325 4.98 -14.98 4.85
CA THR A 325 4.79 -13.64 4.29
C THR A 325 5.80 -13.35 3.20
N LEU A 326 5.32 -12.72 2.13
CA LEU A 326 6.12 -12.23 1.02
C LEU A 326 5.86 -10.74 0.86
N MET A 327 6.90 -9.88 0.90
CA MET A 327 6.71 -8.45 0.92
C MET A 327 7.66 -7.70 0.02
N SER A 328 7.16 -6.54 -0.46
CA SER A 328 7.99 -5.57 -1.16
C SER A 328 8.79 -4.70 -0.20
N SER A 329 9.91 -4.17 -0.68
CA SER A 329 10.73 -3.22 0.07
C SER A 329 10.26 -1.77 -0.02
N ASN A 330 9.09 -1.52 -0.62
CA ASN A 330 8.56 -0.17 -0.84
C ASN A 330 8.41 0.67 0.44
N PHE A 331 8.23 -0.01 1.58
CA PHE A 331 7.94 0.61 2.87
C PHE A 331 9.16 0.71 3.79
N LEU A 332 10.28 0.17 3.35
CA LEU A 332 11.55 0.31 4.06
C LEU A 332 12.13 1.71 3.82
N SER A 333 12.95 2.18 4.76
CA SER A 333 13.69 3.41 4.56
C SER A 333 14.59 3.30 3.31
N PRO A 334 14.91 4.41 2.63
CA PRO A 334 15.75 4.36 1.42
C PRO A 334 17.09 3.64 1.61
N GLU A 335 17.63 3.68 2.84
CA GLU A 335 18.86 3.01 3.24
C GLU A 335 18.69 1.49 3.38
N GLN A 336 17.47 1.04 3.64
CA GLN A 336 17.09 -0.36 3.85
C GLN A 336 16.41 -0.98 2.62
N LYS A 337 16.24 -0.21 1.53
CA LYS A 337 15.65 -0.75 0.29
C LYS A 337 16.55 -1.84 -0.28
N VAL A 338 16.04 -3.06 -0.26
CA VAL A 338 16.70 -4.27 -0.75
C VAL A 338 16.22 -4.66 -2.13
N LYS A 339 17.06 -5.30 -2.90
CA LYS A 339 16.75 -5.71 -4.28
C LYS A 339 16.17 -7.12 -4.30
N GLY A 340 14.98 -7.30 -3.76
CA GLY A 340 14.33 -8.62 -3.73
C GLY A 340 13.02 -8.61 -2.96
N VAL A 341 12.34 -9.75 -2.98
CA VAL A 341 11.16 -10.01 -2.15
C VAL A 341 11.64 -10.41 -0.75
N LEU A 342 11.12 -9.74 0.26
CA LEU A 342 11.34 -10.12 1.66
C LEU A 342 10.41 -11.27 2.00
N VAL A 343 10.99 -12.41 2.36
CA VAL A 343 10.27 -13.61 2.80
C VAL A 343 10.38 -13.70 4.31
N GLY A 344 9.24 -13.71 4.99
CA GLY A 344 9.15 -13.95 6.42
C GLY A 344 8.56 -15.34 6.68
N ILE A 345 9.28 -16.17 7.42
CA ILE A 345 8.87 -17.51 7.81
C ILE A 345 8.78 -17.53 9.33
N GLY A 346 7.58 -17.71 9.86
CA GLY A 346 7.33 -17.83 11.29
C GLY A 346 7.82 -19.17 11.86
N PRO A 347 7.74 -19.35 13.18
CA PRO A 347 8.06 -20.62 13.83
C PRO A 347 7.08 -21.73 13.41
N SER A 348 7.53 -22.99 13.45
CA SER A 348 6.69 -24.15 13.14
C SER A 348 5.70 -24.49 14.26
N SER A 349 6.08 -24.29 15.52
CA SER A 349 5.25 -24.65 16.67
C SER A 349 5.44 -23.63 17.82
N PRO A 350 4.91 -22.40 17.67
CA PRO A 350 5.00 -21.41 18.74
C PRO A 350 4.08 -21.77 19.91
N GLU A 351 4.47 -21.40 21.12
CA GLU A 351 3.59 -21.47 22.28
C GLU A 351 2.38 -20.51 22.09
N LYS A 352 1.21 -20.91 22.61
CA LYS A 352 -0.01 -20.06 22.54
C LYS A 352 0.21 -18.67 23.13
N MET A 353 0.96 -18.60 24.24
CA MET A 353 1.26 -17.32 24.90
C MET A 353 2.16 -16.40 24.06
N ASP A 354 3.12 -16.96 23.34
CA ASP A 354 4.01 -16.19 22.48
C ASP A 354 3.28 -15.63 21.26
N PHE A 355 2.38 -16.41 20.69
CA PHE A 355 1.48 -15.91 19.63
C PHE A 355 0.61 -14.74 20.11
N ILE A 356 0.01 -14.86 21.32
CA ILE A 356 -0.82 -13.79 21.89
C ILE A 356 0.02 -12.54 22.16
N LYS A 357 1.19 -12.68 22.80
CA LYS A 357 2.10 -11.56 23.10
C LYS A 357 2.53 -10.86 21.81
N GLU A 358 2.92 -11.63 20.79
CA GLU A 358 3.32 -11.11 19.49
C GLU A 358 2.16 -10.41 18.79
N GLY A 359 0.96 -10.99 18.76
CA GLY A 359 -0.23 -10.35 18.22
C GLY A 359 -0.56 -9.02 18.92
N TRP A 360 -0.42 -8.97 20.25
CA TRP A 360 -0.62 -7.73 21.00
C TRP A 360 0.48 -6.69 20.76
N ARG A 361 1.71 -7.13 20.50
CA ARG A 361 2.81 -6.27 20.09
C ARG A 361 2.50 -5.62 18.74
N ARG A 362 2.07 -6.42 17.76
CA ARG A 362 1.71 -5.95 16.40
C ARG A 362 0.55 -4.94 16.39
N ILE A 363 -0.37 -5.00 17.38
CA ILE A 363 -1.41 -3.99 17.54
C ILE A 363 -0.82 -2.63 17.93
N ARG A 364 0.26 -2.62 18.73
CA ARG A 364 0.88 -1.37 19.23
C ARG A 364 1.86 -0.78 18.24
N ASP A 365 2.57 -1.62 17.54
CA ASP A 365 3.62 -1.23 16.60
C ASP A 365 3.44 -1.95 15.26
N ASN A 366 2.80 -1.25 14.35
CA ASN A 366 2.50 -1.77 13.01
C ASN A 366 3.75 -1.89 12.12
N SER A 367 4.82 -1.15 12.45
CA SER A 367 6.07 -1.15 11.67
C SER A 367 6.83 -2.48 11.78
N LEU A 368 6.60 -3.22 12.86
CA LEU A 368 7.28 -4.50 13.17
C LEU A 368 6.51 -5.73 12.68
N LYS A 369 5.57 -5.60 11.76
CA LYS A 369 4.78 -6.74 11.25
C LYS A 369 5.62 -7.88 10.68
N TYR A 370 6.89 -7.65 10.38
CA TYR A 370 7.72 -8.57 9.59
C TYR A 370 9.12 -8.83 10.17
N GLY A 371 9.38 -8.45 11.39
CA GLY A 371 10.69 -8.59 12.00
C GLY A 371 10.59 -8.96 13.45
N THR A 372 10.12 -10.16 13.76
CA THR A 372 10.23 -10.70 15.10
C THR A 372 11.49 -11.52 15.21
N ASP A 373 12.15 -11.52 16.37
CA ASP A 373 13.37 -12.30 16.62
C ASP A 373 13.19 -13.81 16.38
N ASN A 374 11.93 -14.28 16.37
CA ASN A 374 11.57 -15.68 16.13
C ASN A 374 11.23 -16.00 14.68
N ASN A 375 11.27 -15.03 13.75
CA ASN A 375 10.99 -15.26 12.35
C ASN A 375 12.27 -15.33 11.55
N ARG A 376 12.37 -16.36 10.70
CA ARG A 376 13.42 -16.46 9.70
C ARG A 376 13.12 -15.51 8.56
N GLN A 377 14.07 -14.68 8.17
CA GLN A 377 13.95 -13.76 7.05
C GLN A 377 14.89 -14.17 5.92
N LEU A 378 14.38 -14.16 4.70
CA LEU A 378 15.15 -14.41 3.49
C LEU A 378 14.90 -13.27 2.51
N LEU A 379 15.92 -12.90 1.76
CA LEU A 379 15.80 -11.99 0.64
C LEU A 379 15.96 -12.80 -0.65
N VAL A 380 14.93 -12.80 -1.49
CA VAL A 380 14.88 -13.62 -2.70
C VAL A 380 14.56 -12.79 -3.94
N LYS A 381 15.12 -13.15 -5.08
CA LYS A 381 14.74 -12.59 -6.38
C LYS A 381 13.41 -13.16 -6.85
N LYS A 382 13.29 -14.48 -6.73
CA LYS A 382 12.16 -15.27 -7.19
C LYS A 382 11.87 -16.37 -6.18
N ILE A 383 10.59 -16.64 -5.93
CA ILE A 383 10.16 -17.74 -5.07
C ILE A 383 8.92 -18.41 -5.65
N LYS A 384 8.90 -19.72 -5.62
CA LYS A 384 7.72 -20.54 -5.92
C LYS A 384 7.28 -21.21 -4.62
N PHE A 385 6.04 -20.95 -4.21
CA PHE A 385 5.42 -21.60 -3.07
C PHE A 385 4.40 -22.61 -3.55
N ILE A 386 4.57 -23.87 -3.13
CA ILE A 386 3.71 -25.01 -3.44
C ILE A 386 3.08 -25.46 -2.12
N PRO A 387 1.86 -25.02 -1.79
CA PRO A 387 1.18 -25.43 -0.57
C PRO A 387 0.78 -26.89 -0.64
N ASN A 388 0.78 -27.56 0.51
CA ASN A 388 0.19 -28.88 0.63
C ASN A 388 -1.32 -28.71 0.86
N ILE A 389 -2.09 -28.94 -0.22
CA ILE A 389 -3.55 -28.81 -0.23
C ILE A 389 -4.13 -30.20 -0.05
N GLY A 390 -4.45 -30.60 1.19
CA GLY A 390 -5.05 -31.90 1.52
C GLY A 390 -6.11 -31.78 2.61
N GLU A 391 -6.82 -32.86 2.90
CA GLU A 391 -7.73 -32.94 4.03
C GLU A 391 -6.96 -32.65 5.33
N GLY A 392 -7.35 -31.57 6.05
CA GLY A 392 -6.67 -31.10 7.23
C GLY A 392 -5.69 -29.93 7.02
N SER A 393 -5.58 -29.38 5.82
CA SER A 393 -4.80 -28.16 5.59
C SER A 393 -5.42 -26.96 6.30
N ASN A 394 -4.61 -26.24 7.09
CA ASN A 394 -5.03 -25.00 7.76
C ASN A 394 -4.96 -23.77 6.84
N LEU A 395 -4.58 -23.94 5.58
CA LEU A 395 -4.44 -22.86 4.64
C LEU A 395 -5.66 -22.80 3.71
N GLU A 396 -6.57 -21.88 4.00
CA GLU A 396 -7.79 -21.69 3.21
C GLU A 396 -7.65 -20.62 2.13
N TRP A 397 -6.93 -19.52 2.42
CA TRP A 397 -6.83 -18.34 1.56
C TRP A 397 -5.47 -17.66 1.66
N TYR A 398 -5.05 -17.05 0.55
CA TYR A 398 -3.99 -16.04 0.55
C TYR A 398 -4.58 -14.66 0.80
N ASN A 399 -3.86 -13.82 1.51
CA ASN A 399 -4.16 -12.41 1.61
C ASN A 399 -3.14 -11.62 0.78
N ILE A 400 -3.59 -11.05 -0.34
CA ILE A 400 -2.76 -10.21 -1.21
C ILE A 400 -3.27 -8.78 -1.10
N ASP A 401 -2.43 -7.85 -0.62
CA ASP A 401 -2.77 -6.45 -0.39
C ASP A 401 -4.08 -6.22 0.41
N GLY A 402 -4.48 -7.16 1.27
CA GLY A 402 -5.69 -7.05 2.09
C GLY A 402 -6.92 -7.78 1.53
N GLU A 403 -6.86 -8.32 0.32
CA GLU A 403 -7.92 -9.10 -0.33
C GLU A 403 -7.65 -10.61 -0.28
N GLN A 404 -8.71 -11.42 -0.28
CA GLN A 404 -8.63 -12.89 -0.20
C GLN A 404 -8.54 -13.50 -1.58
N PHE A 405 -7.59 -14.43 -1.75
CA PHE A 405 -7.41 -15.21 -2.98
C PHE A 405 -7.35 -16.69 -2.66
N GLU A 406 -7.81 -17.50 -3.61
CA GLU A 406 -7.79 -18.94 -3.53
C GLU A 406 -6.36 -19.48 -3.42
N VAL A 407 -6.19 -20.57 -2.65
CA VAL A 407 -4.91 -21.22 -2.45
C VAL A 407 -4.58 -22.11 -3.64
N MET A 408 -3.43 -21.83 -4.26
CA MET A 408 -2.85 -22.60 -5.33
C MET A 408 -1.33 -22.44 -5.32
N PRO A 409 -0.57 -23.27 -6.02
CA PRO A 409 0.84 -23.01 -6.25
C PRO A 409 1.04 -21.64 -6.92
N VAL A 410 1.93 -20.83 -6.34
CA VAL A 410 2.20 -19.48 -6.84
C VAL A 410 3.69 -19.25 -7.04
N GLU A 411 4.02 -18.55 -8.12
CA GLU A 411 5.34 -18.03 -8.39
C GLU A 411 5.36 -16.53 -8.17
N VAL A 412 6.33 -16.05 -7.41
CA VAL A 412 6.42 -14.65 -6.99
C VAL A 412 7.77 -14.07 -7.34
N LYS A 413 7.76 -12.94 -8.04
CA LYS A 413 8.97 -12.18 -8.39
C LYS A 413 8.77 -10.68 -8.15
N LEU A 414 9.87 -9.97 -7.88
CA LEU A 414 9.87 -8.52 -7.73
C LEU A 414 10.16 -7.86 -9.07
N LEU A 415 9.27 -6.97 -9.50
CA LEU A 415 9.45 -6.09 -10.65
C LEU A 415 9.85 -4.71 -10.14
N ARG A 416 11.12 -4.37 -10.28
CA ARG A 416 11.69 -3.15 -9.68
C ARG A 416 11.33 -1.90 -10.46
N ASN A 417 10.98 -0.82 -9.73
CA ASN A 417 10.76 0.52 -10.29
C ASN A 417 9.74 0.57 -11.45
N ARG A 418 8.79 -0.38 -11.48
CA ARG A 418 7.86 -0.56 -12.61
C ARG A 418 6.68 0.38 -12.63
N LEU A 419 6.33 0.96 -11.48
CA LEU A 419 5.17 1.82 -11.36
C LEU A 419 5.61 3.20 -10.86
N LYS A 420 5.14 4.26 -11.51
CA LYS A 420 5.25 5.64 -11.03
C LYS A 420 4.02 5.97 -10.20
N MET A 421 4.22 6.39 -8.95
CA MET A 421 3.13 6.80 -8.07
C MET A 421 3.28 8.25 -7.61
N TYR A 422 2.16 8.95 -7.49
CA TYR A 422 2.15 10.27 -6.88
C TYR A 422 2.56 10.19 -5.42
N SER A 423 3.54 11.00 -5.01
CA SER A 423 4.14 11.00 -3.67
C SER A 423 4.19 12.41 -3.09
N LEU A 424 4.18 12.52 -1.76
CA LEU A 424 4.43 13.79 -1.06
C LEU A 424 5.91 14.12 -0.97
N LYS A 425 6.79 13.15 -1.14
CA LYS A 425 8.24 13.37 -1.10
C LYS A 425 8.64 14.23 -2.28
N ASN A 426 9.13 15.42 -2.01
CA ASN A 426 9.73 16.24 -3.05
C ASN A 426 10.96 15.52 -3.59
N THR A 427 10.99 15.25 -4.89
CA THR A 427 12.19 14.84 -5.63
C THR A 427 13.18 16.01 -5.78
N VAL A 428 13.29 16.87 -4.77
CA VAL A 428 14.26 17.96 -4.72
C VAL A 428 15.51 17.42 -4.04
N ASP A 429 16.21 16.53 -4.73
CA ASP A 429 17.64 16.30 -4.53
C ASP A 429 18.25 15.60 -5.76
N LYS A 430 18.15 16.27 -6.90
CA LYS A 430 19.08 16.06 -8.04
C LYS A 430 18.96 17.27 -8.99
N ARG A 431 19.50 18.39 -8.58
CA ARG A 431 20.03 19.40 -9.50
C ARG A 431 21.54 19.46 -9.36
#